data_f3d7da19bac4565b66ddb30c4fb59ea9
#
_entry.id   f3d7da19bac4565b66ddb30c4fb59ea9
#
_cell.length_a   1.000
_cell.length_b   1.000
_cell.length_c   1.000
_cell.angle_alpha   90.00
_cell.angle_beta   90.00
_cell.angle_gamma   90.00
#
_symmetry.space_group_name_H-M   'P 1'
#
loop_
_entity.id
_entity.type
_entity.pdbx_description
1 polymer ?
#
loop_
_entity_poly.entity_id
_entity_poly.type
_entity_poly.pdbx_seq_one_letter_code
_entity_poly.pdbx_strand_id
1 'polypeptide(L)'
;MFFIHDTAYNILITKGRDKNIISRTILEIESLYKTYGEKENAAEALRGISFQVYQGEFLGIMGSSGSGKTTLLNCIASVLRPTRGRILLKGQDIGMYTDAQLAAYRGRQIGYLFQQFELLDNLTGGENILLPAQIHKMPEKESRKRMQKLAEYFEIEEVLEKFPNQMSGGQKQRVAALRALLLHPQIVLADEPTGALDSRSARSLMEQLSGVNREDEAAVLMVTHDAQAASFCSRILFIQDGKVFHELRKRVGEETNREFYERILSVMAQLGGGSNYVL
;
A
#
# COMPACT_ATOMS: atom_id res chain seq x y z
N MET A 1 -6.30 0.19 31.86
CA MET A 1 -5.70 1.09 32.82
C MET A 1 -4.20 1.01 32.65
N PHE A 2 -3.52 2.13 32.50
CA PHE A 2 -2.13 2.40 32.13
C PHE A 2 -1.80 2.34 30.62
N PHE A 3 -2.00 3.47 29.96
CA PHE A 3 -1.28 3.87 28.76
C PHE A 3 0.15 4.24 29.20
N ILE A 4 1.12 3.42 28.83
CA ILE A 4 2.53 3.82 28.89
C ILE A 4 2.84 4.43 27.53
N HIS A 5 2.99 5.75 27.50
CA HIS A 5 3.61 6.48 26.42
C HIS A 5 5.06 6.01 26.31
N ASP A 6 5.35 5.15 25.36
CA ASP A 6 6.70 4.65 25.14
C ASP A 6 7.47 5.58 24.18
N THR A 7 7.97 6.68 24.75
CA THR A 7 8.92 7.60 24.10
C THR A 7 10.30 6.91 23.90
N ALA A 8 10.48 5.70 24.40
CA ALA A 8 11.73 4.95 24.32
C ALA A 8 11.91 4.13 23.04
N TYR A 9 10.87 3.96 22.22
CA TYR A 9 10.93 3.11 21.02
C TYR A 9 11.61 3.76 19.82
N ASN A 10 11.83 5.07 19.84
CA ASN A 10 12.52 5.80 18.76
C ASN A 10 14.06 5.64 18.76
N ILE A 11 14.64 4.89 19.71
CA ILE A 11 16.11 4.82 19.90
C ILE A 11 16.72 3.46 19.51
N LEU A 12 15.91 2.42 19.21
CA LEU A 12 16.40 1.05 19.04
C LEU A 12 16.64 0.59 17.59
N ILE A 13 16.44 1.43 16.57
CA ILE A 13 16.73 1.08 15.17
C ILE A 13 18.16 1.49 14.73
N THR A 14 18.97 2.09 15.61
CA THR A 14 20.29 2.62 15.26
C THR A 14 21.46 1.94 15.97
N LYS A 15 21.69 0.65 15.68
CA LYS A 15 23.03 0.07 15.86
C LYS A 15 23.42 -0.74 14.62
N GLY A 16 23.81 -0.03 13.55
CA GLY A 16 24.39 -0.67 12.37
C GLY A 16 24.36 0.22 11.12
N ARG A 17 25.20 1.24 11.09
CA ARG A 17 25.56 2.24 10.09
C ARG A 17 25.02 3.64 10.39
N ASP A 18 25.97 4.52 10.64
CA ASP A 18 25.81 5.96 10.84
C ASP A 18 24.85 6.63 9.87
N LYS A 19 23.74 7.09 10.42
CA LYS A 19 23.08 8.38 10.22
C LYS A 19 21.83 8.35 11.10
N ASN A 20 21.62 9.36 11.93
CA ASN A 20 20.38 9.67 12.65
C ASN A 20 19.21 9.79 11.64
N ILE A 21 18.66 8.68 11.17
CA ILE A 21 17.40 8.66 10.44
C ILE A 21 16.32 8.62 11.52
N ILE A 22 15.92 9.80 11.98
CA ILE A 22 14.61 9.96 12.62
C ILE A 22 13.62 9.55 11.53
N SER A 23 13.04 8.37 11.65
CA SER A 23 12.06 7.89 10.69
C SER A 23 10.85 8.83 10.73
N ARG A 24 10.70 9.66 9.68
CA ARG A 24 9.66 10.68 9.62
C ARG A 24 8.31 10.00 9.41
N THR A 25 7.38 10.17 10.35
CA THR A 25 5.99 9.74 10.17
C THR A 25 5.40 10.46 8.97
N ILE A 26 4.94 9.70 7.97
CA ILE A 26 4.31 10.25 6.77
C ILE A 26 2.79 10.16 6.84
N LEU A 27 2.26 9.08 7.43
CA LEU A 27 0.84 8.85 7.62
C LEU A 27 0.58 8.42 9.06
N GLU A 28 -0.46 8.98 9.66
CA GLU A 28 -0.94 8.60 10.99
C GLU A 28 -2.44 8.36 10.94
N ILE A 29 -2.85 7.23 11.45
CA ILE A 29 -4.25 6.82 11.56
C ILE A 29 -4.60 6.83 13.05
N GLU A 30 -5.62 7.62 13.41
CA GLU A 30 -6.03 7.79 14.80
C GLU A 30 -7.49 7.36 15.00
N SER A 31 -7.66 6.26 15.72
CA SER A 31 -8.97 5.74 16.14
C SER A 31 -9.99 5.73 15.00
N LEU A 32 -9.61 5.16 13.86
CA LEU A 32 -10.40 5.20 12.64
C LEU A 32 -11.57 4.23 12.71
N TYR A 33 -12.79 4.74 12.50
CA TYR A 33 -14.02 3.95 12.42
C TYR A 33 -14.68 4.15 11.06
N LYS A 34 -15.26 3.07 10.53
CA LYS A 34 -16.14 3.14 9.36
C LYS A 34 -17.32 2.21 9.53
N THR A 35 -18.51 2.79 9.48
CA THR A 35 -19.78 2.08 9.51
C THR A 35 -20.49 2.27 8.18
N TYR A 36 -21.04 1.21 7.63
CA TYR A 36 -21.92 1.21 6.47
C TYR A 36 -23.36 0.96 6.92
N GLY A 37 -24.31 1.51 6.21
CA GLY A 37 -25.73 1.40 6.55
C GLY A 37 -26.16 2.27 7.73
N GLU A 38 -27.42 2.17 8.08
CA GLU A 38 -28.04 2.95 9.17
C GLU A 38 -28.85 2.03 10.09
N LYS A 39 -28.97 2.44 11.35
CA LYS A 39 -29.80 1.76 12.39
C LYS A 39 -29.50 0.25 12.48
N GLU A 40 -30.52 -0.58 12.33
CA GLU A 40 -30.44 -2.03 12.50
C GLU A 40 -29.56 -2.74 11.44
N ASN A 41 -29.34 -2.11 10.29
CA ASN A 41 -28.50 -2.64 9.21
C ASN A 41 -27.07 -2.05 9.22
N ALA A 42 -26.65 -1.42 10.32
CA ALA A 42 -25.32 -0.85 10.45
C ALA A 42 -24.25 -1.92 10.59
N ALA A 43 -23.25 -1.94 9.69
CA ALA A 43 -22.10 -2.84 9.75
C ALA A 43 -20.81 -2.02 9.96
N GLU A 44 -20.16 -2.24 11.09
CA GLU A 44 -18.86 -1.61 11.39
C GLU A 44 -17.72 -2.37 10.72
N ALA A 45 -17.17 -1.79 9.65
CA ALA A 45 -16.03 -2.34 8.94
C ALA A 45 -14.68 -1.98 9.58
N LEU A 46 -14.57 -0.82 10.22
CA LEU A 46 -13.40 -0.39 10.98
C LEU A 46 -13.84 0.01 12.39
N ARG A 47 -13.10 -0.45 13.39
CA ARG A 47 -13.46 -0.35 14.82
C ARG A 47 -12.31 0.24 15.66
N GLY A 48 -11.89 1.48 15.32
CA GLY A 48 -10.87 2.20 16.07
C GLY A 48 -9.44 1.80 15.72
N ILE A 49 -9.15 1.61 14.44
CA ILE A 49 -7.80 1.33 13.94
C ILE A 49 -6.90 2.53 14.19
N SER A 50 -5.71 2.28 14.77
CA SER A 50 -4.67 3.29 14.98
C SER A 50 -3.30 2.68 14.66
N PHE A 51 -2.52 3.38 13.83
CA PHE A 51 -1.12 3.07 13.53
C PHE A 51 -0.46 4.25 12.82
N GLN A 52 0.87 4.21 12.73
CA GLN A 52 1.67 5.17 11.99
C GLN A 52 2.40 4.46 10.85
N VAL A 53 2.71 5.20 9.78
CA VAL A 53 3.54 4.75 8.66
C VAL A 53 4.68 5.73 8.48
N TYR A 54 5.86 5.20 8.26
CA TYR A 54 7.08 5.98 8.13
C TYR A 54 7.50 6.13 6.67
N GLN A 55 8.23 7.19 6.37
CA GLN A 55 8.81 7.42 5.04
C GLN A 55 9.67 6.22 4.63
N GLY A 56 9.50 5.74 3.41
CA GLY A 56 10.20 4.57 2.89
C GLY A 56 9.80 3.23 3.54
N GLU A 57 8.78 3.21 4.39
CA GLU A 57 8.30 1.95 4.98
C GLU A 57 7.51 1.12 3.96
N PHE A 58 7.73 -0.19 3.93
CA PHE A 58 6.89 -1.14 3.24
C PHE A 58 6.04 -1.90 4.27
N LEU A 59 4.81 -1.44 4.47
CA LEU A 59 3.85 -1.98 5.44
C LEU A 59 2.88 -2.95 4.77
N GLY A 60 2.79 -4.17 5.26
CA GLY A 60 1.76 -5.15 4.91
C GLY A 60 0.55 -5.05 5.84
N ILE A 61 -0.64 -5.22 5.29
CA ILE A 61 -1.89 -5.32 6.03
C ILE A 61 -2.53 -6.65 5.66
N MET A 62 -2.58 -7.58 6.60
CA MET A 62 -3.12 -8.93 6.40
C MET A 62 -4.38 -9.16 7.24
N GLY A 63 -5.21 -10.10 6.80
CA GLY A 63 -6.43 -10.50 7.52
C GLY A 63 -7.40 -11.23 6.61
N SER A 64 -8.43 -11.84 7.19
CA SER A 64 -9.48 -12.56 6.47
C SER A 64 -10.27 -11.65 5.52
N SER A 65 -10.99 -12.26 4.58
CA SER A 65 -11.98 -11.51 3.77
C SER A 65 -12.99 -10.82 4.69
N GLY A 66 -13.38 -9.60 4.37
CA GLY A 66 -14.32 -8.82 5.18
C GLY A 66 -13.73 -8.18 6.45
N SER A 67 -12.45 -8.37 6.77
CA SER A 67 -11.84 -7.77 7.99
C SER A 67 -11.65 -6.23 7.94
N GLY A 68 -12.00 -5.57 6.82
CA GLY A 68 -11.95 -4.10 6.67
C GLY A 68 -10.73 -3.55 5.93
N LYS A 69 -9.85 -4.39 5.37
CA LYS A 69 -8.59 -3.97 4.71
C LYS A 69 -8.80 -2.99 3.55
N THR A 70 -9.62 -3.36 2.56
CA THR A 70 -9.95 -2.49 1.42
C THR A 70 -10.68 -1.22 1.87
N THR A 71 -11.55 -1.32 2.90
CA THR A 71 -12.19 -0.15 3.51
C THR A 71 -11.16 0.81 4.10
N LEU A 72 -10.14 0.29 4.79
CA LEU A 72 -9.04 1.09 5.33
C LEU A 72 -8.25 1.79 4.22
N LEU A 73 -7.85 1.08 3.16
CA LEU A 73 -7.16 1.69 2.02
C LEU A 73 -8.01 2.80 1.37
N ASN A 74 -9.31 2.56 1.18
CA ASN A 74 -10.22 3.54 0.59
C ASN A 74 -10.42 4.77 1.48
N CYS A 75 -10.39 4.62 2.81
CA CYS A 75 -10.38 5.75 3.73
C CYS A 75 -9.08 6.56 3.60
N ILE A 76 -7.93 5.87 3.58
CA ILE A 76 -6.61 6.53 3.40
C ILE A 76 -6.54 7.23 2.05
N ALA A 77 -7.05 6.61 0.98
CA ALA A 77 -7.13 7.23 -0.35
C ALA A 77 -8.15 8.38 -0.43
N SER A 78 -8.87 8.69 0.63
CA SER A 78 -9.98 9.66 0.65
C SER A 78 -11.11 9.37 -0.36
N VAL A 79 -11.25 8.12 -0.79
CA VAL A 79 -12.39 7.62 -1.59
C VAL A 79 -13.60 7.44 -0.69
N LEU A 80 -13.38 6.97 0.55
CA LEU A 80 -14.39 6.84 1.59
C LEU A 80 -14.08 7.80 2.74
N ARG A 81 -15.09 8.52 3.22
CA ARG A 81 -14.97 9.29 4.46
C ARG A 81 -15.12 8.35 5.66
N PRO A 82 -14.21 8.38 6.64
CA PRO A 82 -14.40 7.64 7.90
C PRO A 82 -15.64 8.18 8.64
N THR A 83 -16.24 7.33 9.47
CA THR A 83 -17.37 7.73 10.34
C THR A 83 -16.86 8.50 11.55
N ARG A 84 -15.70 8.11 12.10
CA ARG A 84 -14.99 8.80 13.20
C ARG A 84 -13.49 8.52 13.09
N GLY A 85 -12.71 9.30 13.80
CA GLY A 85 -11.25 9.22 13.81
C GLY A 85 -10.64 10.18 12.81
N ARG A 86 -9.31 10.15 12.68
CA ARG A 86 -8.55 11.07 11.82
C ARG A 86 -7.52 10.32 11.01
N ILE A 87 -7.20 10.90 9.87
CA ILE A 87 -6.10 10.46 8.98
C ILE A 87 -5.22 11.69 8.76
N LEU A 88 -3.99 11.63 9.23
CA LEU A 88 -3.06 12.74 9.11
C LEU A 88 -1.95 12.37 8.11
N LEU A 89 -1.78 13.20 7.08
CA LEU A 89 -0.63 13.16 6.18
C LEU A 89 0.37 14.22 6.60
N LYS A 90 1.57 13.83 7.01
CA LYS A 90 2.60 14.75 7.52
C LYS A 90 2.07 15.70 8.60
N GLY A 91 1.22 15.17 9.50
CA GLY A 91 0.58 15.92 10.58
C GLY A 91 -0.63 16.78 10.18
N GLN A 92 -1.03 16.79 8.90
CA GLN A 92 -2.22 17.51 8.42
C GLN A 92 -3.40 16.56 8.29
N ASP A 93 -4.51 16.87 8.96
CA ASP A 93 -5.74 16.07 8.89
C ASP A 93 -6.41 16.23 7.53
N ILE A 94 -6.44 15.15 6.73
CA ILE A 94 -7.08 15.14 5.40
C ILE A 94 -8.60 15.30 5.48
N GLY A 95 -9.21 15.03 6.63
CA GLY A 95 -10.63 15.24 6.88
C GLY A 95 -11.04 16.71 6.81
N MET A 96 -10.08 17.63 6.99
CA MET A 96 -10.27 19.09 6.90
C MET A 96 -10.04 19.64 5.48
N TYR A 97 -9.66 18.80 4.52
CA TYR A 97 -9.37 19.23 3.16
C TYR A 97 -10.66 19.55 2.39
N THR A 98 -10.62 20.60 1.56
CA THR A 98 -11.65 20.88 0.57
C THR A 98 -11.62 19.81 -0.53
N ASP A 99 -12.69 19.71 -1.33
CA ASP A 99 -12.76 18.75 -2.44
C ASP A 99 -11.61 18.92 -3.45
N ALA A 100 -11.18 20.15 -3.71
CA ALA A 100 -10.03 20.46 -4.56
C ALA A 100 -8.71 19.95 -3.94
N GLN A 101 -8.53 20.11 -2.63
CA GLN A 101 -7.38 19.58 -1.91
C GLN A 101 -7.39 18.05 -1.86
N LEU A 102 -8.56 17.41 -1.67
CA LEU A 102 -8.69 15.96 -1.74
C LEU A 102 -8.40 15.43 -3.14
N ALA A 103 -8.82 16.13 -4.20
CA ALA A 103 -8.47 15.76 -5.57
C ALA A 103 -6.94 15.84 -5.80
N ALA A 104 -6.30 16.91 -5.32
CA ALA A 104 -4.84 17.05 -5.39
C ALA A 104 -4.11 15.98 -4.55
N TYR A 105 -4.63 15.65 -3.37
CA TYR A 105 -4.13 14.58 -2.50
C TYR A 105 -4.14 13.24 -3.23
N ARG A 106 -5.30 12.82 -3.75
CA ARG A 106 -5.43 11.56 -4.52
C ARG A 106 -4.51 11.51 -5.72
N GLY A 107 -4.39 12.62 -6.45
CA GLY A 107 -3.68 12.61 -7.71
C GLY A 107 -2.18 12.82 -7.63
N ARG A 108 -1.66 13.40 -6.55
CA ARG A 108 -0.23 13.73 -6.44
C ARG A 108 0.47 13.09 -5.25
N GLN A 109 -0.28 12.80 -4.17
CA GLN A 109 0.30 12.25 -2.94
C GLN A 109 0.14 10.74 -2.86
N ILE A 110 -0.90 10.21 -3.52
CA ILE A 110 -1.27 8.79 -3.49
C ILE A 110 -1.07 8.16 -4.87
N GLY A 111 -0.33 7.05 -4.92
CA GLY A 111 -0.38 6.11 -6.01
C GLY A 111 -1.28 4.94 -5.62
N TYR A 112 -2.28 4.59 -6.43
CA TYR A 112 -3.16 3.46 -6.12
C TYR A 112 -2.96 2.33 -7.12
N LEU A 113 -2.62 1.15 -6.64
CA LEU A 113 -2.46 -0.09 -7.40
C LEU A 113 -3.59 -1.05 -7.03
N PHE A 114 -4.53 -1.22 -7.95
CA PHE A 114 -5.72 -2.04 -7.77
C PHE A 114 -5.46 -3.53 -8.06
N GLN A 115 -6.28 -4.40 -7.52
CA GLN A 115 -6.25 -5.84 -7.78
C GLN A 115 -6.59 -6.16 -9.25
N GLN A 116 -7.55 -5.47 -9.84
CA GLN A 116 -8.04 -5.69 -11.21
C GLN A 116 -7.47 -4.70 -12.24
N PHE A 117 -6.23 -4.21 -12.02
CA PHE A 117 -5.47 -3.32 -12.92
C PHE A 117 -6.12 -1.94 -13.15
N GLU A 118 -7.43 -1.86 -13.38
CA GLU A 118 -8.22 -0.66 -13.68
C GLU A 118 -7.57 0.18 -14.79
N LEU A 119 -7.16 -0.48 -15.88
CA LEU A 119 -6.67 0.17 -17.08
C LEU A 119 -7.86 0.59 -17.96
N LEU A 120 -7.70 1.71 -18.65
CA LEU A 120 -8.66 2.16 -19.66
C LEU A 120 -8.39 1.41 -20.96
N ASP A 121 -9.35 0.62 -21.44
CA ASP A 121 -9.20 -0.27 -22.59
C ASP A 121 -9.00 0.46 -23.92
N ASN A 122 -9.43 1.71 -24.00
CA ASN A 122 -9.28 2.59 -25.18
C ASN A 122 -7.98 3.39 -25.19
N LEU A 123 -7.10 3.20 -24.22
CA LEU A 123 -5.78 3.80 -24.12
C LEU A 123 -4.70 2.72 -24.19
N THR A 124 -3.58 3.05 -24.82
CA THR A 124 -2.39 2.19 -24.81
C THR A 124 -1.76 2.10 -23.41
N GLY A 125 -0.78 1.22 -23.22
CA GLY A 125 -0.05 1.12 -21.95
C GLY A 125 0.62 2.43 -21.57
N GLY A 126 1.30 3.08 -22.52
CA GLY A 126 1.95 4.37 -22.31
C GLY A 126 0.95 5.48 -21.97
N GLU A 127 -0.19 5.53 -22.65
CA GLU A 127 -1.26 6.51 -22.37
C GLU A 127 -1.90 6.27 -21.00
N ASN A 128 -2.15 5.02 -20.61
CA ASN A 128 -2.61 4.69 -19.26
C ASN A 128 -1.63 5.16 -18.18
N ILE A 129 -0.32 4.96 -18.40
CA ILE A 129 0.72 5.40 -17.46
C ILE A 129 0.77 6.93 -17.38
N LEU A 130 0.68 7.64 -18.51
CA LEU A 130 0.78 9.10 -18.59
C LEU A 130 -0.49 9.84 -18.11
N LEU A 131 -1.62 9.15 -18.01
CA LEU A 131 -2.91 9.74 -17.67
C LEU A 131 -2.89 10.63 -16.41
N PRO A 132 -2.32 10.21 -15.27
CA PRO A 132 -2.22 11.08 -14.09
C PRO A 132 -1.45 12.38 -14.35
N ALA A 133 -0.36 12.31 -15.13
CA ALA A 133 0.44 13.48 -15.46
C ALA A 133 -0.34 14.47 -16.33
N GLN A 134 -1.13 13.97 -17.28
CA GLN A 134 -1.98 14.81 -18.15
C GLN A 134 -3.09 15.50 -17.33
N ILE A 135 -3.78 14.77 -16.46
CA ILE A 135 -4.84 15.32 -15.59
C ILE A 135 -4.28 16.44 -14.70
N HIS A 136 -3.07 16.24 -14.16
CA HIS A 136 -2.44 17.22 -13.26
C HIS A 136 -1.57 18.25 -13.98
N LYS A 137 -1.62 18.31 -15.32
CA LYS A 137 -0.88 19.26 -16.17
C LYS A 137 0.61 19.29 -15.86
N MET A 138 1.19 18.12 -15.66
CA MET A 138 2.64 17.97 -15.46
C MET A 138 3.38 18.16 -16.79
N PRO A 139 4.66 18.61 -16.76
CA PRO A 139 5.45 18.75 -17.97
C PRO A 139 5.57 17.41 -18.72
N GLU A 140 5.11 17.37 -19.97
CA GLU A 140 5.06 16.14 -20.76
C GLU A 140 6.45 15.50 -20.93
N LYS A 141 7.47 16.30 -21.21
CA LYS A 141 8.84 15.82 -21.41
C LYS A 141 9.38 15.08 -20.18
N GLU A 142 9.11 15.59 -18.98
CA GLU A 142 9.55 14.98 -17.72
C GLU A 142 8.77 13.69 -17.44
N SER A 143 7.45 13.72 -17.65
CA SER A 143 6.57 12.57 -17.44
C SER A 143 6.94 11.41 -18.38
N ARG A 144 7.20 11.70 -19.68
CA ARG A 144 7.65 10.68 -20.64
C ARG A 144 9.02 10.12 -20.28
N LYS A 145 9.98 10.97 -19.86
CA LYS A 145 11.31 10.52 -19.43
C LYS A 145 11.21 9.59 -18.23
N ARG A 146 10.36 9.92 -17.24
CA ARG A 146 10.15 9.05 -16.09
C ARG A 146 9.44 7.76 -16.47
N MET A 147 8.38 7.84 -17.28
CA MET A 147 7.71 6.64 -17.79
C MET A 147 8.70 5.68 -18.45
N GLN A 148 9.58 6.19 -19.31
CA GLN A 148 10.58 5.36 -20.00
C GLN A 148 11.52 4.68 -19.02
N LYS A 149 12.05 5.42 -18.02
CA LYS A 149 12.92 4.85 -16.96
C LYS A 149 12.19 3.75 -16.16
N LEU A 150 10.93 3.98 -15.81
CA LEU A 150 10.13 2.99 -15.09
C LEU A 150 9.80 1.78 -15.97
N ALA A 151 9.48 1.99 -17.27
CA ALA A 151 9.17 0.91 -18.20
C ALA A 151 10.38 -0.02 -18.40
N GLU A 152 11.57 0.53 -18.53
CA GLU A 152 12.82 -0.23 -18.57
C GLU A 152 13.03 -1.03 -17.28
N TYR A 153 12.87 -0.40 -16.11
CA TYR A 153 13.05 -1.07 -14.82
C TYR A 153 12.02 -2.19 -14.56
N PHE A 154 10.77 -2.00 -15.01
CA PHE A 154 9.70 -2.98 -14.92
C PHE A 154 9.65 -3.96 -16.10
N GLU A 155 10.58 -3.84 -17.06
CA GLU A 155 10.67 -4.73 -18.22
C GLU A 155 9.37 -4.81 -19.04
N ILE A 156 8.79 -3.63 -19.37
CA ILE A 156 7.50 -3.55 -20.11
C ILE A 156 7.54 -2.54 -21.27
N GLU A 157 8.72 -2.21 -21.78
CA GLU A 157 8.85 -1.25 -22.89
C GLU A 157 8.05 -1.67 -24.12
N GLU A 158 7.99 -2.98 -24.39
CA GLU A 158 7.32 -3.56 -25.56
C GLU A 158 5.78 -3.47 -25.48
N VAL A 159 5.19 -3.09 -24.34
CA VAL A 159 3.73 -2.93 -24.20
C VAL A 159 3.26 -1.49 -24.13
N LEU A 160 4.16 -0.52 -24.20
CA LEU A 160 3.77 0.90 -24.14
C LEU A 160 2.83 1.31 -25.26
N GLU A 161 2.98 0.71 -26.45
CA GLU A 161 2.13 0.97 -27.63
C GLU A 161 0.99 -0.06 -27.77
N LYS A 162 0.85 -1.02 -26.86
CA LYS A 162 -0.22 -2.03 -26.90
C LYS A 162 -1.44 -1.57 -26.09
N PHE A 163 -2.62 -2.00 -26.50
CA PHE A 163 -3.84 -1.85 -25.72
C PHE A 163 -3.97 -2.95 -24.65
N PRO A 164 -4.73 -2.74 -23.56
CA PRO A 164 -4.87 -3.72 -22.47
C PRO A 164 -5.29 -5.11 -22.93
N ASN A 165 -6.15 -5.24 -23.94
CA ASN A 165 -6.58 -6.53 -24.49
C ASN A 165 -5.45 -7.33 -25.18
N GLN A 166 -4.32 -6.69 -25.47
CA GLN A 166 -3.12 -7.30 -26.07
C GLN A 166 -2.03 -7.65 -25.05
N MET A 167 -2.30 -7.45 -23.75
CA MET A 167 -1.36 -7.64 -22.66
C MET A 167 -1.71 -8.86 -21.82
N SER A 168 -0.69 -9.54 -21.29
CA SER A 168 -0.87 -10.53 -20.23
C SER A 168 -1.28 -9.87 -18.91
N GLY A 169 -1.81 -10.64 -17.94
CA GLY A 169 -2.16 -10.14 -16.62
C GLY A 169 -0.96 -9.46 -15.91
N GLY A 170 0.23 -10.07 -16.00
CA GLY A 170 1.45 -9.50 -15.42
C GLY A 170 1.87 -8.17 -16.08
N GLN A 171 1.72 -8.06 -17.41
CA GLN A 171 1.98 -6.82 -18.13
C GLN A 171 1.00 -5.71 -17.73
N LYS A 172 -0.30 -6.03 -17.65
CA LYS A 172 -1.34 -5.08 -17.18
C LYS A 172 -1.03 -4.57 -15.78
N GLN A 173 -0.63 -5.44 -14.87
CA GLN A 173 -0.33 -5.07 -13.49
C GLN A 173 0.92 -4.19 -13.40
N ARG A 174 1.95 -4.45 -14.19
CA ARG A 174 3.13 -3.58 -14.28
C ARG A 174 2.76 -2.21 -14.86
N VAL A 175 1.94 -2.13 -15.91
CA VAL A 175 1.41 -0.85 -16.44
C VAL A 175 0.65 -0.09 -15.36
N ALA A 176 -0.21 -0.76 -14.59
CA ALA A 176 -0.92 -0.16 -13.46
C ALA A 176 0.03 0.32 -12.35
N ALA A 177 1.09 -0.44 -12.07
CA ALA A 177 2.13 -0.03 -11.12
C ALA A 177 2.87 1.24 -11.60
N LEU A 178 3.26 1.30 -12.87
CA LEU A 178 3.90 2.49 -13.42
C LEU A 178 2.97 3.71 -13.38
N ARG A 179 1.68 3.54 -13.67
CA ARG A 179 0.68 4.60 -13.54
C ARG A 179 0.62 5.14 -12.11
N ALA A 180 0.64 4.24 -11.11
CA ALA A 180 0.63 4.62 -9.71
C ALA A 180 1.92 5.34 -9.26
N LEU A 181 3.08 4.98 -9.83
CA LEU A 181 4.39 5.48 -9.46
C LEU A 181 4.84 6.74 -10.25
N LEU A 182 4.16 7.07 -11.35
CA LEU A 182 4.61 8.11 -12.29
C LEU A 182 4.87 9.46 -11.65
N LEU A 183 4.00 9.90 -10.75
CA LEU A 183 4.04 11.23 -10.14
C LEU A 183 4.85 11.31 -8.84
N HIS A 184 5.72 10.33 -8.54
CA HIS A 184 6.47 10.26 -7.29
C HIS A 184 5.55 10.39 -6.06
N PRO A 185 4.56 9.51 -5.89
CA PRO A 185 3.64 9.60 -4.78
C PRO A 185 4.39 9.44 -3.45
N GLN A 186 3.89 10.06 -2.39
CA GLN A 186 4.45 9.87 -1.05
C GLN A 186 4.05 8.51 -0.46
N ILE A 187 2.87 8.03 -0.86
CA ILE A 187 2.30 6.77 -0.40
C ILE A 187 1.77 6.00 -1.61
N VAL A 188 2.15 4.75 -1.73
CA VAL A 188 1.55 3.79 -2.65
C VAL A 188 0.61 2.88 -1.86
N LEU A 189 -0.66 2.87 -2.23
CA LEU A 189 -1.66 1.96 -1.72
C LEU A 189 -1.83 0.81 -2.71
N ALA A 190 -1.56 -0.41 -2.28
CA ALA A 190 -1.65 -1.60 -3.12
C ALA A 190 -2.70 -2.57 -2.54
N ASP A 191 -3.81 -2.73 -3.24
CA ASP A 191 -4.89 -3.64 -2.85
C ASP A 191 -4.74 -4.97 -3.58
N GLU A 192 -4.23 -5.99 -2.90
CA GLU A 192 -3.94 -7.32 -3.43
C GLU A 192 -3.20 -7.33 -4.78
N PRO A 193 -2.05 -6.65 -4.89
CA PRO A 193 -1.40 -6.37 -6.19
C PRO A 193 -0.94 -7.62 -6.93
N THR A 194 -0.86 -8.75 -6.26
CA THR A 194 -0.43 -10.04 -6.81
C THR A 194 -1.58 -11.01 -7.04
N GLY A 195 -2.81 -10.68 -6.63
CA GLY A 195 -3.94 -11.62 -6.59
C GLY A 195 -4.39 -12.17 -7.94
N ALA A 196 -4.08 -11.47 -9.04
CA ALA A 196 -4.41 -11.90 -10.40
C ALA A 196 -3.19 -12.43 -11.19
N LEU A 197 -2.05 -12.68 -10.52
CA LEU A 197 -0.78 -13.04 -11.15
C LEU A 197 -0.37 -14.47 -10.84
N ASP A 198 0.37 -15.09 -11.77
CA ASP A 198 1.14 -16.30 -11.47
C ASP A 198 2.29 -16.00 -10.51
N SER A 199 2.82 -17.03 -9.84
CA SER A 199 3.83 -16.88 -8.80
C SER A 199 5.12 -16.20 -9.27
N ARG A 200 5.54 -16.37 -10.53
CA ARG A 200 6.74 -15.75 -11.08
C ARG A 200 6.51 -14.26 -11.32
N SER A 201 5.39 -13.90 -11.93
CA SER A 201 4.98 -12.51 -12.19
C SER A 201 4.75 -11.76 -10.86
N ALA A 202 4.11 -12.40 -9.88
CA ALA A 202 3.91 -11.86 -8.55
C ALA A 202 5.23 -11.52 -7.86
N ARG A 203 6.17 -12.47 -7.84
CA ARG A 203 7.50 -12.26 -7.24
C ARG A 203 8.27 -11.13 -7.91
N SER A 204 8.32 -11.10 -9.25
CA SER A 204 8.99 -10.05 -10.02
C SER A 204 8.40 -8.68 -9.72
N LEU A 205 7.06 -8.55 -9.68
CA LEU A 205 6.39 -7.30 -9.30
C LEU A 205 6.78 -6.83 -7.89
N MET A 206 6.82 -7.75 -6.91
CA MET A 206 7.17 -7.42 -5.53
C MET A 206 8.64 -6.99 -5.40
N GLU A 207 9.57 -7.61 -6.14
CA GLU A 207 10.98 -7.22 -6.21
C GLU A 207 11.12 -5.81 -6.79
N GLN A 208 10.40 -5.51 -7.88
CA GLN A 208 10.40 -4.20 -8.53
C GLN A 208 9.78 -3.11 -7.64
N LEU A 209 8.63 -3.37 -7.00
CA LEU A 209 8.03 -2.43 -6.04
C LEU A 209 8.93 -2.16 -4.84
N SER A 210 9.60 -3.19 -4.31
CA SER A 210 10.56 -3.03 -3.21
C SER A 210 11.78 -2.20 -3.63
N GLY A 211 12.23 -2.30 -4.89
CA GLY A 211 13.30 -1.48 -5.44
C GLY A 211 12.92 -0.02 -5.49
N VAL A 212 11.78 0.30 -6.09
CA VAL A 212 11.26 1.68 -6.17
C VAL A 212 10.99 2.27 -4.79
N ASN A 213 10.45 1.49 -3.85
CA ASN A 213 10.24 1.93 -2.46
C ASN A 213 11.56 2.40 -1.83
N ARG A 214 12.66 1.70 -2.06
CA ARG A 214 14.00 2.06 -1.54
C ARG A 214 14.60 3.27 -2.24
N GLU A 215 14.38 3.43 -3.56
CA GLU A 215 14.95 4.54 -4.34
C GLU A 215 14.18 5.84 -4.15
N ASP A 216 12.86 5.80 -4.21
CA ASP A 216 11.97 6.97 -4.13
C ASP A 216 11.59 7.34 -2.69
N GLU A 217 11.92 6.50 -1.70
CA GLU A 217 11.53 6.64 -0.28
C GLU A 217 10.00 6.80 -0.09
N ALA A 218 9.20 6.39 -1.06
CA ALA A 218 7.76 6.37 -0.96
C ALA A 218 7.32 5.26 0.02
N ALA A 219 6.40 5.56 0.93
CA ALA A 219 5.82 4.51 1.77
C ALA A 219 4.91 3.62 0.93
N VAL A 220 4.93 2.32 1.15
CA VAL A 220 4.01 1.36 0.50
C VAL A 220 3.14 0.72 1.56
N LEU A 221 1.81 0.83 1.41
CA LEU A 221 0.82 0.10 2.19
C LEU A 221 0.19 -0.95 1.29
N MET A 222 0.49 -2.20 1.54
CA MET A 222 -0.02 -3.31 0.76
C MET A 222 -1.01 -4.14 1.56
N VAL A 223 -2.23 -4.26 1.06
CA VAL A 223 -3.18 -5.25 1.53
C VAL A 223 -2.94 -6.55 0.78
N THR A 224 -2.83 -7.64 1.49
CA THR A 224 -2.70 -8.97 0.90
C THR A 224 -3.14 -10.06 1.88
N HIS A 225 -3.57 -11.19 1.34
CA HIS A 225 -3.72 -12.45 2.08
C HIS A 225 -2.59 -13.44 1.75
N ASP A 226 -1.71 -13.09 0.80
CA ASP A 226 -0.56 -13.90 0.40
C ASP A 226 0.64 -13.61 1.29
N ALA A 227 1.05 -14.62 2.08
CA ALA A 227 2.21 -14.53 2.96
C ALA A 227 3.53 -14.34 2.19
N GLN A 228 3.61 -14.81 0.92
CA GLN A 228 4.81 -14.66 0.11
C GLN A 228 4.98 -13.20 -0.32
N ALA A 229 3.91 -12.55 -0.78
CA ALA A 229 3.93 -11.11 -1.05
C ALA A 229 4.22 -10.31 0.22
N ALA A 230 3.59 -10.66 1.35
CA ALA A 230 3.79 -10.00 2.63
C ALA A 230 5.23 -10.11 3.15
N SER A 231 6.00 -11.15 2.76
CA SER A 231 7.39 -11.32 3.17
C SER A 231 8.35 -10.22 2.66
N PHE A 232 7.93 -9.44 1.66
CA PHE A 232 8.66 -8.28 1.16
C PHE A 232 8.50 -7.04 2.04
N CYS A 233 7.49 -7.03 2.91
CA CYS A 233 7.24 -5.91 3.84
C CYS A 233 8.26 -5.87 4.97
N SER A 234 8.51 -4.68 5.51
CA SER A 234 9.31 -4.50 6.72
C SER A 234 8.51 -4.72 8.00
N ARG A 235 7.18 -4.54 7.91
CA ARG A 235 6.23 -4.70 9.02
C ARG A 235 4.88 -5.17 8.47
N ILE A 236 4.16 -5.94 9.28
CA ILE A 236 2.82 -6.43 8.95
C ILE A 236 1.87 -6.13 10.11
N LEU A 237 0.71 -5.57 9.79
CA LEU A 237 -0.43 -5.45 10.68
C LEU A 237 -1.47 -6.52 10.32
N PHE A 238 -1.85 -7.33 11.28
CA PHE A 238 -2.94 -8.29 11.12
C PHE A 238 -4.24 -7.65 11.59
N ILE A 239 -5.22 -7.58 10.69
CA ILE A 239 -6.55 -7.01 10.96
C ILE A 239 -7.57 -8.13 11.05
N GLN A 240 -8.32 -8.13 12.14
CA GLN A 240 -9.45 -9.01 12.38
C GLN A 240 -10.64 -8.19 12.92
N ASP A 241 -11.84 -8.40 12.37
CA ASP A 241 -13.08 -7.74 12.80
C ASP A 241 -12.96 -6.22 12.94
N GLY A 242 -12.25 -5.59 11.98
CA GLY A 242 -12.08 -4.15 11.92
C GLY A 242 -11.08 -3.58 12.94
N LYS A 243 -10.24 -4.39 13.56
CA LYS A 243 -9.22 -3.97 14.54
C LYS A 243 -7.85 -4.51 14.18
N VAL A 244 -6.79 -3.78 14.53
CA VAL A 244 -5.43 -4.31 14.51
C VAL A 244 -5.33 -5.30 15.68
N PHE A 245 -5.09 -6.55 15.34
CA PHE A 245 -5.02 -7.65 16.32
C PHE A 245 -3.58 -7.99 16.70
N HIS A 246 -2.65 -7.95 15.72
CA HIS A 246 -1.25 -8.28 15.92
C HIS A 246 -0.37 -7.47 15.00
N GLU A 247 0.87 -7.23 15.41
CA GLU A 247 1.92 -6.60 14.61
C GLU A 247 3.14 -7.51 14.56
N LEU A 248 3.67 -7.72 13.35
CA LEU A 248 4.89 -8.48 13.13
C LEU A 248 5.92 -7.62 12.38
N ARG A 249 7.12 -7.49 12.93
CA ARG A 249 8.23 -6.74 12.31
C ARG A 249 9.29 -7.68 11.79
N LYS A 250 9.80 -7.38 10.61
CA LYS A 250 10.96 -8.04 10.04
C LYS A 250 12.23 -7.57 10.73
N ARG A 251 13.14 -8.48 11.02
CA ARG A 251 14.45 -8.17 11.61
C ARG A 251 15.38 -7.70 10.50
N VAL A 252 15.42 -6.39 10.28
CA VAL A 252 16.19 -5.79 9.17
C VAL A 252 17.68 -6.12 9.33
N GLY A 253 18.29 -6.67 8.26
CA GLY A 253 19.71 -7.07 8.25
C GLY A 253 20.02 -8.43 8.89
N GLU A 254 19.06 -9.04 9.59
CA GLU A 254 19.23 -10.33 10.28
C GLU A 254 18.31 -11.42 9.69
N GLU A 255 17.30 -11.05 8.92
CA GLU A 255 16.24 -11.94 8.45
C GLU A 255 16.01 -11.81 6.95
N THR A 256 16.03 -12.95 6.25
CA THR A 256 15.68 -13.05 4.83
C THR A 256 14.17 -12.98 4.63
N ASN A 257 13.72 -12.74 3.37
CA ASN A 257 12.29 -12.84 3.04
C ASN A 257 11.71 -14.22 3.34
N ARG A 258 12.51 -15.30 3.18
CA ARG A 258 12.08 -16.67 3.46
C ARG A 258 11.84 -16.91 4.96
N GLU A 259 12.74 -16.49 5.81
CA GLU A 259 12.59 -16.63 7.27
C GLU A 259 11.42 -15.79 7.76
N PHE A 260 11.24 -14.57 7.22
CA PHE A 260 10.09 -13.75 7.55
C PHE A 260 8.77 -14.37 7.08
N TYR A 261 8.73 -14.97 5.89
CA TYR A 261 7.61 -15.74 5.37
C TYR A 261 7.19 -16.88 6.34
N GLU A 262 8.14 -17.66 6.84
CA GLU A 262 7.87 -18.75 7.80
C GLU A 262 7.27 -18.23 9.10
N ARG A 263 7.73 -17.07 9.58
CA ARG A 263 7.14 -16.41 10.75
C ARG A 263 5.73 -15.89 10.48
N ILE A 264 5.47 -15.35 9.29
CA ILE A 264 4.14 -14.92 8.88
C ILE A 264 3.17 -16.11 8.91
N LEU A 265 3.56 -17.23 8.31
CA LEU A 265 2.75 -18.46 8.33
C LEU A 265 2.47 -18.95 9.75
N SER A 266 3.47 -18.88 10.64
CA SER A 266 3.32 -19.25 12.05
C SER A 266 2.27 -18.39 12.76
N VAL A 267 2.29 -17.07 12.53
CA VAL A 267 1.29 -16.15 13.08
C VAL A 267 -0.10 -16.43 12.48
N MET A 268 -0.19 -16.63 11.15
CA MET A 268 -1.45 -16.97 10.49
C MET A 268 -2.07 -18.24 11.03
N ALA A 269 -1.28 -19.29 11.28
CA ALA A 269 -1.73 -20.56 11.86
C ALA A 269 -2.27 -20.37 13.29
N GLN A 270 -1.62 -19.54 14.10
CA GLN A 270 -2.07 -19.23 15.46
C GLN A 270 -3.38 -18.42 15.45
N LEU A 271 -3.52 -17.47 14.52
CA LEU A 271 -4.73 -16.66 14.37
C LEU A 271 -5.90 -17.45 13.75
N GLY A 272 -5.59 -18.41 12.87
CA GLY A 272 -6.58 -19.29 12.22
C GLY A 272 -7.09 -20.45 13.09
N GLY A 273 -6.39 -20.81 14.14
CA GLY A 273 -6.79 -21.87 15.07
C GLY A 273 -8.08 -21.60 15.88
N GLY A 274 -8.69 -20.42 15.70
CA GLY A 274 -9.98 -20.03 16.29
C GLY A 274 -11.20 -20.12 15.37
N SER A 275 -11.07 -20.22 14.06
CA SER A 275 -12.15 -20.53 13.09
C SER A 275 -11.63 -20.56 11.63
N ASN A 276 -11.74 -21.74 11.01
CA ASN A 276 -11.82 -21.99 9.55
C ASN A 276 -10.77 -21.34 8.63
N TYR A 277 -9.48 -21.65 8.82
CA TYR A 277 -8.52 -21.71 7.73
C TYR A 277 -8.16 -23.19 7.51
N VAL A 278 -9.03 -23.94 6.89
CA VAL A 278 -8.70 -25.20 6.23
C VAL A 278 -8.49 -24.87 4.75
N LEU A 279 -7.37 -25.30 4.24
CA LEU A 279 -6.74 -25.30 2.93
C LEU A 279 -7.68 -25.11 1.74
#